data_56ba0ede69de9aaa895e8dc17464fbdd
#
_entry.id   56ba0ede69de9aaa895e8dc17464fbdd
#
_cell.length_a   1.000
_cell.length_b   1.000
_cell.length_c   1.000
_cell.angle_alpha   90.00
_cell.angle_beta   90.00
_cell.angle_gamma   90.00
#
_symmetry.space_group_name_H-M   'P 1'
#
loop_
_entity.id
_entity.type
_entity.pdbx_description
1 polymer ?
#
loop_
_entity_poly.entity_id
_entity_poly.type
_entity_poly.pdbx_seq_one_letter_code
_entity_poly.pdbx_strand_id
1 'polypeptide(L)'
;MFNDGGNRGTSLLQRVKRRVSEELSVPPSTAKERFRHELKYLISYKQKADLNVRMAPLLGLDKHASNGGYMIRSLYFDDYWNTAYREKVDGVLLRKKYRIRIYDYSDRVIKLERKRKRKSDSWIYKEDAPLTHEQFDRILAGDYEFL
;
A
#
# COMPACT_ATOMS: atom_id res chain seq x y z
N MET A 1 47.36 -5.43 -17.36
CA MET A 1 46.63 -4.48 -16.50
C MET A 1 45.31 -4.18 -17.19
N PHE A 2 44.26 -4.95 -16.86
CA PHE A 2 42.90 -4.67 -17.33
C PHE A 2 42.11 -4.24 -16.11
N ASN A 3 41.65 -2.98 -16.17
CA ASN A 3 40.85 -2.39 -15.11
C ASN A 3 39.37 -2.65 -15.47
N ASP A 4 38.78 -3.65 -14.85
CA ASP A 4 37.38 -4.01 -15.05
C ASP A 4 36.52 -3.19 -14.10
N GLY A 5 36.07 -2.04 -14.58
CA GLY A 5 35.14 -1.15 -13.90
C GLY A 5 33.73 -1.71 -13.93
N GLY A 6 33.46 -2.71 -13.14
CA GLY A 6 32.13 -3.30 -12.98
C GLY A 6 31.13 -2.31 -12.38
N ASN A 7 30.51 -1.49 -13.22
CA ASN A 7 29.32 -0.72 -12.86
C ASN A 7 28.14 -1.68 -12.67
N ARG A 8 27.96 -2.20 -11.47
CA ARG A 8 26.79 -2.97 -11.07
C ARG A 8 25.59 -2.05 -11.01
N GLY A 9 24.88 -1.96 -12.12
CA GLY A 9 23.63 -1.24 -12.21
C GLY A 9 22.67 -1.68 -11.12
N THR A 10 22.44 -0.81 -10.18
CA THR A 10 21.39 -0.97 -9.17
C THR A 10 20.08 -1.18 -9.92
N SER A 11 19.35 -2.27 -9.67
CA SER A 11 18.13 -2.57 -10.42
C SER A 11 17.14 -1.40 -10.30
N LEU A 12 16.39 -1.15 -11.36
CA LEU A 12 15.38 -0.09 -11.43
C LEU A 12 14.46 -0.12 -10.20
N LEU A 13 14.09 -1.32 -9.77
CA LEU A 13 13.27 -1.55 -8.57
C LEU A 13 13.96 -1.20 -7.26
N GLN A 14 15.28 -1.37 -7.17
CA GLN A 14 16.02 -0.91 -5.99
C GLN A 14 16.10 0.61 -5.94
N ARG A 15 16.21 1.26 -7.11
CA ARG A 15 16.15 2.72 -7.20
C ARG A 15 14.78 3.25 -6.84
N VAL A 16 13.70 2.63 -7.34
CA VAL A 16 12.32 2.96 -6.98
C VAL A 16 12.09 2.74 -5.47
N LYS A 17 12.48 1.58 -4.95
CA LYS A 17 12.35 1.29 -3.50
C LYS A 17 13.12 2.31 -2.66
N ARG A 18 14.31 2.72 -3.09
CA ARG A 18 15.13 3.70 -2.38
C ARG A 18 14.51 5.09 -2.44
N ARG A 19 14.15 5.58 -3.63
CA ARG A 19 13.56 6.91 -3.78
C ARG A 19 12.17 7.02 -3.14
N VAL A 20 11.29 6.03 -3.33
CA VAL A 20 10.01 5.99 -2.60
C VAL A 20 10.24 5.93 -1.08
N SER A 21 11.32 5.32 -0.62
CA SER A 21 11.69 5.35 0.80
C SER A 21 12.27 6.68 1.25
N GLU A 22 12.99 7.36 0.37
CA GLU A 22 13.64 8.65 0.66
C GLU A 22 12.66 9.82 0.55
N GLU A 23 11.77 9.86 -0.42
CA GLU A 23 10.75 10.92 -0.58
C GLU A 23 9.51 10.72 0.28
N LEU A 24 9.14 9.49 0.59
CA LEU A 24 8.19 9.20 1.67
C LEU A 24 8.86 9.26 3.06
N SER A 25 10.16 9.49 3.16
CA SER A 25 10.78 10.10 4.31
C SER A 25 10.47 11.60 4.31
N VAL A 26 9.19 11.94 4.41
CA VAL A 26 8.77 13.21 4.99
C VAL A 26 9.68 13.41 6.20
N PRO A 27 10.39 14.58 6.32
CA PRO A 27 11.16 14.87 7.51
C PRO A 27 10.28 14.51 8.69
N PRO A 28 10.81 13.96 9.78
CA PRO A 28 9.99 13.43 10.84
C PRO A 28 8.98 14.51 11.22
N SER A 29 7.83 14.46 10.61
CA SER A 29 6.71 15.21 11.12
C SER A 29 6.63 14.69 12.53
N THR A 30 6.53 15.56 13.50
CA THR A 30 6.27 15.28 14.90
C THR A 30 4.97 14.46 15.11
N ALA A 31 4.33 14.03 14.03
CA ALA A 31 3.22 13.10 14.01
C ALA A 31 3.74 11.70 14.39
N LYS A 32 3.51 11.31 15.65
CA LYS A 32 3.75 9.95 16.15
C LYS A 32 3.23 8.93 15.14
N GLU A 33 4.11 8.04 14.64
CA GLU A 33 3.70 6.91 13.82
C GLU A 33 2.56 6.16 14.53
N ARG A 34 1.37 6.19 13.97
CA ARG A 34 0.20 5.49 14.54
C ARG A 34 0.14 4.09 13.98
N PHE A 35 0.68 3.14 14.72
CA PHE A 35 0.47 1.73 14.45
C PHE A 35 -0.93 1.32 14.93
N ARG A 36 -1.55 0.43 14.19
CA ARG A 36 -2.84 -0.16 14.55
C ARG A 36 -2.83 -1.67 14.37
N HIS A 37 -3.61 -2.36 15.17
CA HIS A 37 -3.88 -3.77 14.96
C HIS A 37 -4.89 -3.96 13.82
N GLU A 38 -4.67 -4.97 13.01
CA GLU A 38 -5.60 -5.41 11.98
C GLU A 38 -5.80 -6.91 12.11
N LEU A 39 -6.95 -7.31 12.60
CA LEU A 39 -7.38 -8.70 12.69
C LEU A 39 -8.34 -8.99 11.52
N LYS A 40 -8.24 -10.16 10.93
CA LYS A 40 -9.08 -10.60 9.83
C LYS A 40 -9.76 -11.89 10.19
N TYR A 41 -11.07 -11.87 10.12
CA TYR A 41 -11.90 -13.03 10.39
C TYR A 41 -12.64 -13.44 9.13
N LEU A 42 -12.63 -14.71 8.82
CA LEU A 42 -13.51 -15.26 7.80
C LEU A 42 -14.89 -15.44 8.41
N ILE A 43 -15.89 -14.87 7.81
CA ILE A 43 -17.29 -14.94 8.28
C ILE A 43 -18.22 -15.41 7.16
N SER A 44 -19.30 -16.07 7.52
CA SER A 44 -20.37 -16.45 6.60
C SER A 44 -21.27 -15.26 6.26
N TYR A 45 -22.07 -15.39 5.19
CA TYR A 45 -23.06 -14.38 4.82
C TYR A 45 -24.09 -14.13 5.95
N LYS A 46 -24.50 -15.19 6.67
CA LYS A 46 -25.38 -15.06 7.84
C LYS A 46 -24.73 -14.22 8.94
N GLN A 47 -23.49 -14.53 9.31
CA GLN A 47 -22.75 -13.75 10.31
C GLN A 47 -22.58 -12.29 9.87
N LYS A 48 -22.36 -12.03 8.58
CA LYS A 48 -22.32 -10.65 8.06
C LYS A 48 -23.65 -9.93 8.25
N ALA A 49 -24.78 -10.59 7.96
CA ALA A 49 -26.12 -10.01 8.15
C ALA A 49 -26.39 -9.70 9.62
N ASP A 50 -26.12 -10.66 10.50
CA ASP A 50 -26.27 -10.48 11.95
C ASP A 50 -25.39 -9.35 12.52
N LEU A 51 -24.14 -9.27 12.06
CA LEU A 51 -23.24 -8.18 12.44
C LEU A 51 -23.75 -6.83 11.97
N ASN A 52 -24.21 -6.71 10.74
CA ASN A 52 -24.77 -5.46 10.21
C ASN A 52 -25.92 -4.95 11.05
N VAL A 53 -26.85 -5.82 11.43
CA VAL A 53 -28.00 -5.45 12.27
C VAL A 53 -27.52 -4.96 13.65
N ARG A 54 -26.56 -5.66 14.26
CA ARG A 54 -26.06 -5.31 15.60
C ARG A 54 -25.19 -4.05 15.61
N MET A 55 -24.43 -3.81 14.54
CA MET A 55 -23.48 -2.69 14.49
C MET A 55 -24.11 -1.41 13.97
N ALA A 56 -25.18 -1.49 13.15
CA ALA A 56 -25.85 -0.32 12.58
C ALA A 56 -26.25 0.76 13.60
N PRO A 57 -26.78 0.43 14.78
CA PRO A 57 -27.11 1.45 15.78
C PRO A 57 -25.89 2.03 16.50
N LEU A 58 -24.73 1.38 16.43
CA LEU A 58 -23.52 1.75 17.18
C LEU A 58 -22.49 2.46 16.29
N LEU A 59 -22.41 2.10 15.03
CA LEU A 59 -21.40 2.58 14.08
C LEU A 59 -22.07 3.13 12.82
N GLY A 60 -21.71 4.34 12.46
CA GLY A 60 -22.04 4.88 11.15
C GLY A 60 -21.26 4.18 10.04
N LEU A 61 -21.80 4.22 8.82
CA LEU A 61 -21.04 3.83 7.64
C LEU A 61 -19.88 4.79 7.40
N ASP A 62 -18.87 4.34 6.64
CA ASP A 62 -17.81 5.22 6.15
C ASP A 62 -18.44 6.43 5.45
N LYS A 63 -17.94 7.63 5.75
CA LYS A 63 -18.48 8.90 5.20
C LYS A 63 -18.49 8.97 3.68
N HIS A 64 -17.71 8.14 3.02
CA HIS A 64 -17.65 8.02 1.55
C HIS A 64 -18.55 6.91 1.01
N ALA A 65 -19.15 6.09 1.88
CA ALA A 65 -20.05 5.03 1.46
C ALA A 65 -21.37 5.62 0.97
N SER A 66 -21.59 5.60 -0.33
CA SER A 66 -22.89 5.84 -0.94
C SER A 66 -23.56 4.51 -1.24
N ASN A 67 -24.88 4.41 -1.06
CA ASN A 67 -25.66 3.20 -1.38
C ASN A 67 -25.07 1.88 -0.81
N GLY A 68 -24.56 1.93 0.42
CA GLY A 68 -24.08 0.72 1.12
C GLY A 68 -22.61 0.36 0.89
N GLY A 69 -21.86 1.17 0.16
CA GLY A 69 -20.43 0.93 -0.03
C GLY A 69 -19.83 1.70 -1.20
N TYR A 70 -18.59 1.39 -1.50
CA TYR A 70 -17.87 1.92 -2.66
C TYR A 70 -16.92 0.86 -3.20
N MET A 71 -16.66 0.90 -4.51
CA MET A 71 -15.72 0.01 -5.17
C MET A 71 -14.28 0.48 -4.91
N ILE A 72 -13.39 -0.48 -4.62
CA ILE A 72 -11.96 -0.22 -4.49
C ILE A 72 -11.20 -1.04 -5.54
N ARG A 73 -10.45 -0.36 -6.39
CA ARG A 73 -9.49 -1.01 -7.28
C ARG A 73 -8.07 -0.72 -6.79
N SER A 74 -7.24 -1.74 -6.75
CA SER A 74 -5.84 -1.60 -6.30
C SER A 74 -4.89 -2.30 -7.27
N LEU A 75 -3.88 -1.58 -7.71
CA LEU A 75 -2.74 -2.10 -8.46
C LEU A 75 -1.59 -2.29 -7.47
N TYR A 76 -1.14 -3.53 -7.30
CA TYR A 76 -0.02 -3.87 -6.42
C TYR A 76 1.28 -3.92 -7.22
N PHE A 77 2.36 -3.48 -6.60
CA PHE A 77 3.70 -3.55 -7.14
C PHE A 77 4.48 -4.67 -6.47
N ASP A 78 5.25 -5.39 -7.28
CA ASP A 78 6.21 -6.38 -6.81
C ASP A 78 7.48 -6.28 -7.65
N ASP A 79 8.53 -6.99 -7.27
CA ASP A 79 9.71 -7.09 -8.09
C ASP A 79 9.63 -8.31 -9.04
N TYR A 80 10.62 -8.43 -9.91
CA TYR A 80 10.71 -9.53 -10.88
C TYR A 80 10.63 -10.92 -10.23
N TRP A 81 11.10 -11.05 -8.99
CA TRP A 81 11.10 -12.32 -8.24
C TRP A 81 9.85 -12.54 -7.39
N ASN A 82 8.86 -11.65 -7.46
CA ASN A 82 7.66 -11.69 -6.61
C ASN A 82 7.99 -11.70 -5.10
N THR A 83 8.96 -10.91 -4.70
CA THR A 83 9.45 -10.88 -3.30
C THR A 83 8.36 -10.53 -2.31
N ALA A 84 7.55 -9.49 -2.58
CA ALA A 84 6.48 -9.09 -1.68
C ALA A 84 5.37 -10.15 -1.57
N TYR A 85 5.11 -10.89 -2.64
CA TYR A 85 4.20 -12.03 -2.63
C TYR A 85 4.75 -13.17 -1.78
N ARG A 86 6.02 -13.58 -2.00
CA ARG A 86 6.68 -14.64 -1.23
C ARG A 86 6.76 -14.29 0.25
N GLU A 87 7.22 -13.10 0.62
CA GLU A 87 7.24 -12.62 2.00
C GLU A 87 5.86 -12.71 2.67
N LYS A 88 4.78 -12.51 1.89
CA LYS A 88 3.43 -12.67 2.42
C LYS A 88 3.09 -14.14 2.67
N VAL A 89 3.39 -15.03 1.72
CA VAL A 89 3.09 -16.46 1.80
C VAL A 89 3.89 -17.10 2.93
N ASP A 90 5.18 -16.79 3.01
CA ASP A 90 6.11 -17.32 4.02
C ASP A 90 5.90 -16.70 5.41
N GLY A 91 4.96 -15.74 5.54
CA GLY A 91 4.65 -15.14 6.82
C GLY A 91 5.71 -14.22 7.38
N VAL A 92 6.65 -13.73 6.55
CA VAL A 92 7.72 -12.83 6.99
C VAL A 92 7.15 -11.64 7.77
N LEU A 93 7.69 -11.41 8.96
CA LEU A 93 7.16 -10.41 9.89
C LEU A 93 7.42 -8.98 9.41
N LEU A 94 8.66 -8.71 8.97
CA LEU A 94 9.04 -7.39 8.45
C LEU A 94 8.82 -7.35 6.94
N ARG A 95 7.69 -6.83 6.51
CA ARG A 95 7.37 -6.73 5.08
C ARG A 95 6.71 -5.42 4.73
N LYS A 96 6.87 -5.02 3.48
CA LYS A 96 6.28 -3.82 2.90
C LYS A 96 5.45 -4.21 1.68
N LYS A 97 4.40 -3.44 1.42
CA LYS A 97 3.60 -3.54 0.20
C LYS A 97 3.35 -2.16 -0.34
N TYR A 98 3.47 -2.04 -1.64
CA TYR A 98 3.16 -0.83 -2.38
C TYR A 98 1.97 -1.09 -3.28
N ARG A 99 1.07 -0.11 -3.36
CA ARG A 99 -0.06 -0.17 -4.29
C ARG A 99 -0.53 1.22 -4.66
N ILE A 100 -1.11 1.32 -5.85
CA ILE A 100 -1.94 2.46 -6.23
C ILE A 100 -3.39 2.07 -6.01
N ARG A 101 -4.21 2.99 -5.51
CA ARG A 101 -5.63 2.76 -5.23
C ARG A 101 -6.48 3.87 -5.82
N ILE A 102 -7.57 3.47 -6.44
CA ILE A 102 -8.66 4.33 -6.88
C ILE A 102 -10.00 3.84 -6.31
N TYR A 103 -11.01 4.70 -6.34
CA TYR A 103 -12.33 4.45 -5.78
C TYR A 103 -13.40 4.68 -6.84
N ASP A 104 -14.43 3.84 -6.83
CA ASP A 104 -15.63 3.93 -7.71
C ASP A 104 -15.30 4.06 -9.20
N TYR A 105 -14.24 3.37 -9.66
CA TYR A 105 -13.72 3.47 -11.02
C TYR A 105 -13.36 4.90 -11.45
N SER A 106 -13.22 5.81 -10.49
CA SER A 106 -12.90 7.21 -10.71
C SER A 106 -11.43 7.46 -10.46
N ASP A 107 -10.82 8.26 -11.29
CA ASP A 107 -9.44 8.75 -11.19
C ASP A 107 -9.33 10.09 -10.46
N ARG A 108 -10.44 10.61 -9.91
CA ARG A 108 -10.44 11.86 -9.12
C ARG A 108 -9.53 11.80 -7.91
N VAL A 109 -9.36 10.61 -7.35
CA VAL A 109 -8.50 10.36 -6.20
C VAL A 109 -7.64 9.15 -6.48
N ILE A 110 -6.39 9.39 -6.81
CA ILE A 110 -5.38 8.36 -7.02
C ILE A 110 -4.43 8.41 -5.82
N LYS A 111 -4.26 7.29 -5.11
CA LYS A 111 -3.38 7.22 -3.94
C LYS A 111 -2.30 6.18 -4.12
N LEU A 112 -1.04 6.59 -3.95
CA LEU A 112 0.06 5.67 -3.73
C LEU A 112 0.09 5.33 -2.24
N GLU A 113 0.03 4.06 -1.92
CA GLU A 113 0.01 3.59 -0.53
C GLU A 113 1.18 2.65 -0.26
N ARG A 114 1.85 2.88 0.87
CA ARG A 114 2.80 1.95 1.47
C ARG A 114 2.22 1.38 2.75
N LYS A 115 2.18 0.07 2.87
CA LYS A 115 1.77 -0.63 4.09
C LYS A 115 2.95 -1.41 4.63
N ARG A 116 3.38 -1.10 5.85
CA ARG A 116 4.46 -1.80 6.55
C ARG A 116 3.90 -2.65 7.68
N LYS A 117 4.39 -3.88 7.81
CA LYS A 117 4.15 -4.72 8.99
C LYS A 117 5.42 -4.73 9.83
N ARG A 118 5.30 -4.55 11.14
CA ARG A 118 6.41 -4.55 12.08
C ARG A 118 6.45 -5.85 12.91
N LYS A 119 7.57 -6.05 13.60
CA LYS A 119 8.14 -7.26 14.19
C LYS A 119 7.23 -8.11 15.10
N SER A 120 6.15 -7.64 15.64
CA SER A 120 5.25 -8.44 16.48
C SER A 120 3.80 -8.18 16.10
N ASP A 121 3.06 -9.26 16.02
CA ASP A 121 1.61 -9.31 16.17
C ASP A 121 0.79 -8.17 15.52
N SER A 122 0.60 -8.26 14.22
CA SER A 122 -0.45 -7.47 13.55
C SER A 122 -0.28 -5.95 13.55
N TRP A 123 0.82 -5.40 14.08
CA TRP A 123 1.07 -3.97 14.01
C TRP A 123 1.35 -3.51 12.60
N ILE A 124 0.50 -2.65 12.11
CA ILE A 124 0.54 -2.14 10.74
C ILE A 124 0.63 -0.63 10.75
N TYR A 125 1.54 -0.13 9.94
CA TYR A 125 1.65 1.27 9.62
C TYR A 125 1.33 1.50 8.14
N LYS A 126 0.49 2.48 7.86
CA LYS A 126 0.07 2.85 6.52
C LYS A 126 0.47 4.30 6.24
N GLU A 127 1.09 4.50 5.11
CA GLU A 127 1.38 5.80 4.53
C GLU A 127 0.67 5.90 3.20
N ASP A 128 0.16 7.08 2.88
CA ASP A 128 -0.44 7.36 1.59
C ASP A 128 -0.07 8.75 1.09
N ALA A 129 0.18 8.85 -0.20
CA ALA A 129 0.42 10.09 -0.91
C ALA A 129 -0.55 10.20 -2.10
N PRO A 130 -1.13 11.37 -2.35
CA PRO A 130 -1.91 11.59 -3.56
C PRO A 130 -0.99 11.58 -4.78
N LEU A 131 -1.50 11.09 -5.91
CA LEU A 131 -0.85 11.17 -7.21
C LEU A 131 -1.70 12.01 -8.14
N THR A 132 -1.03 12.78 -9.03
CA THR A 132 -1.68 13.37 -10.21
C THR A 132 -1.87 12.30 -11.29
N HIS A 133 -2.73 12.56 -12.29
CA HIS A 133 -2.89 11.68 -13.45
C HIS A 133 -1.57 11.51 -14.20
N GLU A 134 -0.84 12.60 -14.43
CA GLU A 134 0.45 12.56 -15.09
C GLU A 134 1.46 11.65 -14.36
N GLN A 135 1.55 11.78 -13.04
CA GLN A 135 2.41 10.91 -12.22
C GLN A 135 1.99 9.45 -12.29
N PHE A 136 0.69 9.19 -12.30
CA PHE A 136 0.15 7.84 -12.45
C PHE A 136 0.53 7.24 -13.81
N ASP A 137 0.34 7.98 -14.91
CA ASP A 137 0.67 7.54 -16.26
C ASP A 137 2.18 7.30 -16.43
N ARG A 138 3.01 8.16 -15.86
CA ARG A 138 4.46 7.97 -15.82
C ARG A 138 4.84 6.67 -15.10
N ILE A 139 4.21 6.38 -13.96
CA ILE A 139 4.42 5.12 -13.23
C ILE A 139 4.04 3.91 -14.09
N LEU A 140 2.92 3.96 -14.80
CA LEU A 140 2.51 2.89 -15.70
C LEU A 140 3.47 2.70 -16.89
N ALA A 141 4.03 3.78 -17.39
CA ALA A 141 5.06 3.76 -18.44
C ALA A 141 6.44 3.28 -17.95
N GLY A 142 6.59 3.05 -16.62
CA GLY A 142 7.86 2.63 -16.03
C GLY A 142 8.82 3.79 -15.74
N ASP A 143 8.36 5.01 -15.83
CA ASP A 143 9.11 6.20 -15.44
C ASP A 143 8.86 6.50 -13.95
N TYR A 144 9.90 6.29 -13.15
CA TYR A 144 9.86 6.48 -11.69
C TYR A 144 10.84 7.56 -11.21
N GLU A 145 11.42 8.33 -12.10
CA GLU A 145 12.48 9.29 -11.75
C GLU A 145 11.98 10.46 -10.92
N PHE A 146 10.70 10.72 -10.93
CA PHE A 146 10.05 11.78 -10.16
C PHE A 146 9.63 11.37 -8.74
N LEU A 147 9.70 10.06 -8.40
CA LEU A 147 9.32 9.52 -7.08
C LEU A 147 10.41 9.63 -6.02
#